data_caae678c900dcc7a9278d5c9897a3e84
#
_entry.id   caae678c900dcc7a9278d5c9897a3e84
#
_cell.length_a   1.000
_cell.length_b   1.000
_cell.length_c   1.000
_cell.angle_alpha   90.00
_cell.angle_beta   90.00
_cell.angle_gamma   90.00
#
_symmetry.space_group_name_H-M   'P 1'
#
loop_
_entity.id
_entity.type
_entity.pdbx_description
1 polymer ?
#
loop_
_entity_poly.entity_id
_entity_poly.type
_entity_poly.pdbx_seq_one_letter_code
_entity_poly.pdbx_strand_id
1 'polypeptide(L)'
;MSINLKNPLIHVATDEGQVYSVDWTIKPTPENLCANVKKIYSNRYFRPVLGFEISKFYENIFLTVHDYHFCLWAEGRSKPIFMSPNLEKNYYTAAKFSPSRPSVIYVSRNNGAIDIWDFLDESHKPSVTETFVKENITFLEIFKYDKKAEDK
;
A
#
# COMPACT_ATOMS: atom_id res chain seq x y z
N MET A 1 -0.85 3.53 10.00
CA MET A 1 -1.15 2.36 10.86
C MET A 1 -2.61 1.99 10.63
N SER A 2 -2.89 0.83 10.10
CA SER A 2 -4.27 0.35 9.87
C SER A 2 -4.59 -0.74 10.89
N ILE A 3 -5.60 -0.53 11.73
CA ILE A 3 -6.04 -1.52 12.72
C ILE A 3 -7.34 -2.12 12.22
N ASN A 4 -7.33 -3.40 11.90
CA ASN A 4 -8.54 -4.15 11.62
C ASN A 4 -9.07 -4.75 12.94
N LEU A 5 -10.21 -4.27 13.43
CA LEU A 5 -10.81 -4.73 14.68
C LEU A 5 -11.23 -6.21 14.66
N LYS A 6 -11.38 -6.80 13.48
CA LYS A 6 -11.70 -8.24 13.32
C LYS A 6 -10.45 -9.13 13.29
N ASN A 7 -9.29 -8.55 12.98
CA ASN A 7 -8.03 -9.27 12.94
C ASN A 7 -7.06 -8.62 13.93
N PRO A 8 -6.54 -9.35 14.94
CA PRO A 8 -5.67 -8.79 15.95
C PRO A 8 -4.26 -8.46 15.44
N LEU A 9 -4.06 -8.43 14.14
CA LEU A 9 -2.77 -8.15 13.53
C LEU A 9 -2.57 -6.65 13.30
N ILE A 10 -1.42 -6.16 13.75
CA ILE A 10 -0.87 -4.86 13.36
C ILE A 10 0.22 -5.10 12.31
N HIS A 11 0.18 -4.32 11.23
CA HIS A 11 1.25 -4.32 10.25
C HIS A 11 2.16 -3.11 10.49
N VAL A 12 3.45 -3.37 10.65
CA VAL A 12 4.48 -2.37 10.88
C VAL A 12 5.44 -2.39 9.69
N ALA A 13 5.56 -1.27 9.03
CA ALA A 13 6.47 -1.10 7.90
C ALA A 13 7.74 -0.33 8.35
N THR A 14 8.89 -0.68 7.78
CA THR A 14 10.19 -0.15 8.16
C THR A 14 10.87 0.63 7.04
N ASP A 15 11.87 1.39 7.38
CA ASP A 15 12.77 2.09 6.46
C ASP A 15 13.70 1.14 5.67
N GLU A 16 13.90 -0.09 6.15
CA GLU A 16 14.59 -1.15 5.42
C GLU A 16 13.70 -1.89 4.39
N GLY A 17 12.43 -1.46 4.24
CA GLY A 17 11.51 -2.03 3.27
C GLY A 17 10.84 -3.33 3.68
N GLN A 18 10.88 -3.67 4.95
CA GLN A 18 10.23 -4.83 5.50
C GLN A 18 8.88 -4.46 6.10
N VAL A 19 7.94 -5.40 6.06
CA VAL A 19 6.65 -5.30 6.76
C VAL A 19 6.53 -6.47 7.72
N TYR A 20 6.24 -6.15 8.97
CA TYR A 20 6.04 -7.13 10.04
C TYR A 20 4.56 -7.22 10.36
N SER A 21 4.02 -8.44 10.43
CA SER A 21 2.68 -8.68 11.01
C SER A 21 2.83 -9.15 12.43
N VAL A 22 2.28 -8.39 13.36
CA VAL A 22 2.41 -8.59 14.80
C VAL A 22 1.03 -8.77 15.42
N ASP A 23 0.86 -9.82 16.23
CA ASP A 23 -0.35 -10.01 17.02
C ASP A 23 -0.22 -9.23 18.34
N TRP A 24 -0.95 -8.13 18.46
CA TRP A 24 -0.87 -7.24 19.61
C TRP A 24 -1.66 -7.75 20.83
N THR A 25 -2.49 -8.80 20.66
CA THR A 25 -3.26 -9.38 21.78
C THR A 25 -2.44 -10.32 22.65
N ILE A 26 -1.31 -10.80 22.14
CA ILE A 26 -0.42 -11.70 22.87
C ILE A 26 0.42 -10.87 23.83
N LYS A 27 0.18 -11.07 25.13
CA LYS A 27 0.92 -10.39 26.17
C LYS A 27 2.37 -10.86 26.21
N PRO A 28 3.34 -9.97 26.40
CA PRO A 28 4.73 -10.37 26.60
C PRO A 28 4.85 -11.21 27.88
N THR A 29 5.64 -12.28 27.83
CA THR A 29 6.01 -13.07 28.99
C THR A 29 7.37 -12.61 29.53
N PRO A 30 7.71 -12.89 30.80
CA PRO A 30 9.03 -12.53 31.36
C PRO A 30 10.21 -13.10 30.56
N GLU A 31 10.00 -14.23 29.87
CA GLU A 31 11.00 -14.90 29.03
C GLU A 31 11.03 -14.36 27.60
N ASN A 32 9.95 -13.72 27.15
CA ASN A 32 9.83 -13.15 25.79
C ASN A 32 9.20 -11.76 25.84
N LEU A 33 10.04 -10.75 25.96
CA LEU A 33 9.64 -9.33 26.05
C LEU A 33 9.22 -8.73 24.71
N CYS A 34 9.47 -9.44 23.60
CA CYS A 34 9.10 -8.96 22.28
C CYS A 34 7.69 -9.42 21.88
N ALA A 35 6.96 -8.56 21.21
CA ALA A 35 5.69 -8.95 20.60
C ALA A 35 5.91 -10.09 19.59
N ASN A 36 4.96 -11.03 19.54
CA ASN A 36 5.08 -12.17 18.63
C ASN A 36 4.91 -11.72 17.17
N VAL A 37 6.02 -11.61 16.46
CA VAL A 37 6.04 -11.39 15.03
C VAL A 37 5.56 -12.67 14.34
N LYS A 38 4.38 -12.59 13.69
CA LYS A 38 3.82 -13.74 12.97
C LYS A 38 4.42 -13.89 11.60
N LYS A 39 4.72 -12.79 10.93
CA LYS A 39 5.25 -12.84 9.58
C LYS A 39 6.09 -11.63 9.22
N ILE A 40 7.10 -11.86 8.40
CA ILE A 40 7.96 -10.84 7.80
C ILE A 40 7.77 -10.91 6.29
N TYR A 41 7.48 -9.76 5.69
CA TYR A 41 7.40 -9.56 4.25
C TYR A 41 8.57 -8.69 3.83
N SER A 42 9.34 -9.12 2.85
CA SER A 42 10.48 -8.35 2.36
C SER A 42 10.60 -8.46 0.85
N ASN A 43 10.99 -7.38 0.21
CA ASN A 43 11.39 -7.39 -1.18
C ASN A 43 12.93 -7.35 -1.29
N ARG A 44 13.43 -7.59 -2.49
CA ARG A 44 14.88 -7.67 -2.77
C ARG A 44 15.62 -6.33 -2.78
N TYR A 45 14.90 -5.20 -2.74
CA TYR A 45 15.50 -3.88 -2.95
C TYR A 45 15.79 -3.12 -1.67
N PHE A 46 15.28 -3.57 -0.51
CA PHE A 46 15.54 -2.95 0.80
C PHE A 46 15.34 -1.43 0.81
N ARG A 47 14.27 -0.94 0.17
CA ARG A 47 13.94 0.50 0.09
C ARG A 47 12.86 0.86 1.11
N PRO A 48 12.92 2.07 1.70
CA PRO A 48 11.95 2.50 2.70
C PRO A 48 10.50 2.30 2.25
N VAL A 49 9.64 1.89 3.16
CA VAL A 49 8.20 1.86 2.92
C VAL A 49 7.64 3.23 3.26
N LEU A 50 7.21 3.97 2.24
CA LEU A 50 6.62 5.31 2.36
C LEU A 50 5.12 5.27 2.62
N GLY A 51 4.45 4.21 2.19
CA GLY A 51 3.01 4.02 2.38
C GLY A 51 2.62 2.56 2.49
N PHE A 52 1.57 2.31 3.25
CA PHE A 52 0.99 0.99 3.47
C PHE A 52 -0.53 1.10 3.47
N GLU A 53 -1.21 0.22 2.74
CA GLU A 53 -2.68 0.14 2.73
C GLU A 53 -3.15 -1.30 2.55
N ILE A 54 -4.21 -1.67 3.25
CA ILE A 54 -4.91 -2.94 3.07
C ILE A 54 -6.05 -2.73 2.09
N SER A 55 -6.24 -3.65 1.16
CA SER A 55 -7.35 -3.59 0.21
C SER A 55 -8.70 -3.65 0.94
N LYS A 56 -9.63 -2.78 0.52
CA LYS A 56 -11.02 -2.78 1.05
C LYS A 56 -11.86 -3.93 0.49
N PHE A 57 -11.43 -4.54 -0.62
CA PHE A 57 -12.13 -5.66 -1.28
C PHE A 57 -11.60 -7.02 -0.86
N TYR A 58 -10.30 -7.10 -0.59
CA TYR A 58 -9.60 -8.34 -0.26
C TYR A 58 -8.74 -8.11 0.97
N GLU A 59 -9.23 -8.53 2.14
CA GLU A 59 -8.55 -8.30 3.43
C GLU A 59 -7.15 -8.93 3.51
N ASN A 60 -6.88 -9.93 2.66
CA ASN A 60 -5.59 -10.60 2.57
C ASN A 60 -4.62 -9.95 1.57
N ILE A 61 -5.02 -8.88 0.89
CA ILE A 61 -4.18 -8.14 -0.06
C ILE A 61 -3.81 -6.79 0.54
N PHE A 62 -2.53 -6.46 0.47
CA PHE A 62 -2.05 -5.15 0.88
C PHE A 62 -1.01 -4.58 -0.09
N LEU A 63 -0.86 -3.28 -0.04
CA LEU A 63 0.00 -2.47 -0.87
C LEU A 63 1.11 -1.84 -0.03
N THR A 64 2.35 -1.88 -0.51
CA THR A 64 3.44 -1.05 0.00
C THR A 64 3.97 -0.16 -1.10
N VAL A 65 4.26 1.09 -0.74
CA VAL A 65 4.86 2.07 -1.64
C VAL A 65 6.28 2.33 -1.18
N HIS A 66 7.18 2.30 -2.13
CA HIS A 66 8.59 2.65 -1.98
C HIS A 66 8.89 3.83 -2.89
N ASP A 67 10.07 4.38 -2.80
CA ASP A 67 10.45 5.54 -3.60
C ASP A 67 10.42 5.29 -5.12
N TYR A 68 10.92 4.15 -5.61
CA TYR A 68 10.99 3.88 -7.05
C TYR A 68 10.02 2.82 -7.55
N HIS A 69 9.35 2.10 -6.66
CA HIS A 69 8.40 1.05 -7.01
C HIS A 69 7.32 0.90 -5.93
N PHE A 70 6.28 0.16 -6.24
CA PHE A 70 5.31 -0.32 -5.26
C PHE A 70 5.16 -1.84 -5.38
N CYS A 71 4.70 -2.47 -4.30
CA CYS A 71 4.48 -3.90 -4.25
C CYS A 71 3.06 -4.22 -3.79
N LEU A 72 2.44 -5.22 -4.43
CA LEU A 72 1.25 -5.88 -3.92
C LEU A 72 1.65 -7.18 -3.26
N TRP A 73 1.02 -7.45 -2.13
CA TRP A 73 1.29 -8.61 -1.30
C TRP A 73 0.01 -9.39 -1.06
N ALA A 74 0.14 -10.69 -0.93
CA ALA A 74 -0.91 -11.54 -0.39
C ALA A 74 -0.47 -12.08 0.97
N GLU A 75 -1.36 -12.02 1.95
CA GLU A 75 -1.14 -12.66 3.24
C GLU A 75 -0.79 -14.14 3.05
N GLY A 76 0.14 -14.64 3.83
CA GLY A 76 0.62 -16.01 3.67
C GLY A 76 1.82 -16.17 2.73
N ARG A 77 2.15 -15.21 1.88
CA ARG A 77 3.32 -15.24 0.99
C ARG A 77 4.42 -14.31 1.50
N SER A 78 5.67 -14.76 1.50
CA SER A 78 6.84 -13.95 1.91
C SER A 78 7.36 -13.03 0.80
N LYS A 79 6.95 -13.26 -0.46
CA LYS A 79 7.35 -12.46 -1.62
C LYS A 79 6.14 -11.72 -2.17
N PRO A 80 6.32 -10.52 -2.76
CA PRO A 80 5.23 -9.80 -3.39
C PRO A 80 4.62 -10.60 -4.54
N ILE A 81 3.30 -10.51 -4.70
CA ILE A 81 2.59 -11.09 -5.85
C ILE A 81 2.75 -10.25 -7.11
N PHE A 82 3.00 -8.96 -6.90
CA PHE A 82 3.30 -8.01 -7.97
C PHE A 82 4.29 -6.95 -7.47
N MET A 83 5.16 -6.50 -8.35
CA MET A 83 6.05 -5.38 -8.12
C MET A 83 6.11 -4.55 -9.40
N SER A 84 5.84 -3.25 -9.28
CA SER A 84 5.90 -2.34 -10.42
C SER A 84 7.33 -2.22 -10.97
N PRO A 85 7.50 -1.89 -12.25
CA PRO A 85 8.78 -1.42 -12.77
C PRO A 85 9.29 -0.22 -11.97
N ASN A 86 10.60 -0.08 -11.88
CA ASN A 86 11.20 1.07 -11.22
C ASN A 86 11.00 2.34 -12.05
N LEU A 87 10.68 3.44 -11.38
CA LEU A 87 10.73 4.76 -12.00
C LEU A 87 12.18 5.18 -12.27
N GLU A 88 12.43 5.78 -13.43
CA GLU A 88 13.78 6.20 -13.83
C GLU A 88 14.16 7.62 -13.36
N LYS A 89 13.19 8.55 -13.29
CA LYS A 89 13.46 9.98 -13.09
C LYS A 89 12.76 10.61 -11.89
N ASN A 90 11.68 10.00 -11.42
CA ASN A 90 10.85 10.50 -10.33
C ASN A 90 10.75 9.44 -9.25
N TYR A 91 10.14 9.79 -8.14
CA TYR A 91 9.84 8.82 -7.09
C TYR A 91 8.38 8.88 -6.67
N TYR A 92 7.87 7.75 -6.22
CA TYR A 92 6.54 7.64 -5.65
C TYR A 92 6.50 8.22 -4.24
N THR A 93 5.36 8.75 -3.86
CA THR A 93 5.17 9.42 -2.57
C THR A 93 4.05 8.81 -1.74
N ALA A 94 2.98 8.39 -2.38
CA ALA A 94 1.85 7.72 -1.74
C ALA A 94 1.11 6.84 -2.74
N ALA A 95 0.34 5.87 -2.24
CA ALA A 95 -0.62 5.14 -3.08
C ALA A 95 -1.86 4.75 -2.29
N LYS A 96 -2.95 4.54 -3.02
CA LYS A 96 -4.25 4.15 -2.50
C LYS A 96 -4.97 3.18 -3.41
N PHE A 97 -5.65 2.21 -2.81
CA PHE A 97 -6.62 1.41 -3.56
C PHE A 97 -7.84 2.24 -3.94
N SER A 98 -8.41 1.95 -5.10
CA SER A 98 -9.70 2.51 -5.47
C SER A 98 -10.79 2.04 -4.49
N PRO A 99 -11.68 2.93 -4.00
CA PRO A 99 -12.79 2.53 -3.15
C PRO A 99 -13.94 1.84 -3.88
N SER A 100 -13.93 1.86 -5.22
CA SER A 100 -15.02 1.35 -6.07
C SER A 100 -14.61 0.25 -7.03
N ARG A 101 -13.32 0.13 -7.35
CA ARG A 101 -12.79 -0.85 -8.33
C ARG A 101 -11.63 -1.64 -7.73
N PRO A 102 -11.78 -2.97 -7.54
CA PRO A 102 -10.78 -3.78 -6.83
C PRO A 102 -9.44 -3.91 -7.56
N SER A 103 -9.43 -3.73 -8.89
CA SER A 103 -8.24 -3.83 -9.74
C SER A 103 -7.46 -2.52 -9.88
N VAL A 104 -7.97 -1.41 -9.34
CA VAL A 104 -7.41 -0.08 -9.57
C VAL A 104 -6.68 0.43 -8.34
N ILE A 105 -5.47 0.93 -8.56
CA ILE A 105 -4.70 1.71 -7.58
C ILE A 105 -4.24 3.03 -8.18
N TYR A 106 -4.12 4.02 -7.32
CA TYR A 106 -3.61 5.35 -7.63
C TYR A 106 -2.29 5.54 -6.92
N VAL A 107 -1.26 5.97 -7.64
CA VAL A 107 0.08 6.17 -7.09
C VAL A 107 0.56 7.56 -7.43
N SER A 108 0.83 8.37 -6.40
CA SER A 108 1.31 9.74 -6.59
C SER A 108 2.83 9.80 -6.73
N ARG A 109 3.29 10.79 -7.51
CA ARG A 109 4.70 11.08 -7.76
C ARG A 109 5.11 12.44 -7.18
N ASN A 110 6.41 12.61 -6.95
CA ASN A 110 7.01 13.86 -6.48
C ASN A 110 6.91 15.03 -7.47
N ASN A 111 6.60 14.79 -8.73
CA ASN A 111 6.43 15.83 -9.75
C ASN A 111 4.98 16.28 -9.95
N GLY A 112 4.07 15.90 -9.04
CA GLY A 112 2.66 16.27 -9.10
C GLY A 112 1.80 15.41 -10.02
N ALA A 113 2.35 14.34 -10.58
CA ALA A 113 1.61 13.37 -11.38
C ALA A 113 1.01 12.28 -10.49
N ILE A 114 -0.09 11.69 -10.95
CA ILE A 114 -0.71 10.49 -10.39
C ILE A 114 -0.78 9.44 -11.49
N ASP A 115 -0.23 8.27 -11.20
CA ASP A 115 -0.39 7.08 -12.01
C ASP A 115 -1.63 6.32 -11.59
N ILE A 116 -2.45 5.97 -12.56
CA ILE A 116 -3.61 5.10 -12.39
C ILE A 116 -3.24 3.73 -12.98
N TRP A 117 -3.21 2.74 -12.13
CA TRP A 117 -2.95 1.35 -12.49
C TRP A 117 -4.25 0.56 -12.45
N ASP A 118 -4.70 0.06 -13.60
CA ASP A 118 -5.80 -0.90 -13.69
C ASP A 118 -5.25 -2.26 -14.12
N PHE A 119 -5.15 -3.19 -13.18
CA PHE A 119 -4.60 -4.53 -13.43
C PHE A 119 -5.45 -5.41 -14.34
N LEU A 120 -6.68 -4.99 -14.66
CA LEU A 120 -7.50 -5.65 -15.69
C LEU A 120 -7.13 -5.18 -17.09
N ASP A 121 -6.55 -4.01 -17.22
CA ASP A 121 -6.11 -3.43 -18.48
C ASP A 121 -4.65 -3.77 -18.76
N GLU A 122 -3.75 -3.24 -17.94
CA GLU A 122 -2.31 -3.44 -18.09
C GLU A 122 -1.62 -3.66 -16.73
N SER A 123 -0.62 -4.56 -16.71
CA SER A 123 0.16 -4.84 -15.50
C SER A 123 1.63 -4.39 -15.56
N HIS A 124 2.13 -3.99 -16.72
CA HIS A 124 3.54 -3.64 -16.91
C HIS A 124 3.82 -2.13 -16.93
N LYS A 125 2.78 -1.31 -17.02
CA LYS A 125 2.84 0.16 -16.95
C LYS A 125 1.52 0.70 -16.40
N PRO A 126 1.46 1.97 -15.96
CA PRO A 126 0.19 2.60 -15.60
C PRO A 126 -0.71 2.73 -16.83
N SER A 127 -2.02 2.47 -16.66
CA SER A 127 -3.03 2.67 -17.71
C SER A 127 -3.16 4.14 -18.08
N VAL A 128 -3.02 5.03 -17.10
CA VAL A 128 -3.09 6.49 -17.27
C VAL A 128 -2.08 7.16 -16.33
N THR A 129 -1.44 8.23 -16.80
CA THR A 129 -0.65 9.15 -15.97
C THR A 129 -1.15 10.57 -16.20
N GLU A 130 -1.63 11.22 -15.15
CA GLU A 130 -2.14 12.59 -15.19
C GLU A 130 -1.36 13.49 -14.23
N THR A 131 -1.01 14.70 -14.69
CA THR A 131 -0.34 15.68 -13.84
C THR A 131 -1.37 16.70 -13.35
N PHE A 132 -1.61 16.71 -12.04
CA PHE A 132 -2.61 17.56 -11.40
C PHE A 132 -2.02 18.88 -10.88
N VAL A 133 -0.79 18.82 -10.39
CA VAL A 133 -0.06 19.97 -9.82
C VAL A 133 1.39 19.94 -10.31
N LYS A 134 2.13 21.02 -10.08
CA LYS A 134 3.57 21.08 -10.41
C LYS A 134 4.46 20.83 -9.19
N GLU A 135 3.85 20.70 -8.02
CA GLU A 135 4.54 20.49 -6.75
C GLU A 135 4.52 19.01 -6.36
N ASN A 136 5.34 18.67 -5.36
CA ASN A 136 5.40 17.34 -4.78
C ASN A 136 4.08 16.99 -4.07
N ILE A 137 3.48 15.86 -4.44
CA ILE A 137 2.32 15.31 -3.72
C ILE A 137 2.84 14.54 -2.51
N THR A 138 2.53 15.00 -1.32
CA THR A 138 2.98 14.37 -0.06
C THR A 138 1.95 13.44 0.55
N PHE A 139 0.69 13.58 0.15
CA PHE A 139 -0.43 12.79 0.67
C PHE A 139 -1.48 12.58 -0.40
N LEU A 140 -2.07 11.39 -0.42
CA LEU A 140 -3.16 11.00 -1.31
C LEU A 140 -4.27 10.35 -0.48
N GLU A 141 -5.50 10.82 -0.64
CA GLU A 141 -6.69 10.16 -0.07
C GLU A 141 -7.81 10.14 -1.10
N ILE A 142 -8.58 9.07 -1.12
CA ILE A 142 -9.63 8.85 -2.11
C ILE A 142 -10.94 8.57 -1.38
N PHE A 143 -11.93 9.36 -1.69
CA PHE A 143 -13.28 9.23 -1.13
C PHE A 143 -14.23 8.69 -2.18
N LYS A 144 -15.12 7.80 -1.77
CA LYS A 144 -16.26 7.39 -2.58
C LYS A 144 -17.34 8.46 -2.46
N TYR A 145 -17.72 9.06 -3.58
CA TYR A 145 -18.84 9.99 -3.63
C TYR A 145 -20.14 9.20 -3.86
N ASP A 146 -21.03 9.18 -2.88
CA ASP A 146 -22.37 8.61 -3.01
C ASP A 146 -23.33 9.68 -3.47
N LYS A 147 -23.76 9.64 -4.73
CA LYS A 147 -24.72 10.59 -5.35
C LYS A 147 -26.15 10.62 -4.73
N LYS A 148 -26.41 9.88 -3.66
CA LYS A 148 -27.77 9.72 -3.09
C LYS A 148 -28.27 10.90 -2.23
N ALA A 149 -27.55 12.01 -2.14
CA ALA A 149 -27.92 13.13 -1.25
C ALA A 149 -28.54 14.36 -1.96
N GLU A 150 -28.70 14.38 -3.28
CA GLU A 150 -29.19 15.57 -4.00
C GLU A 150 -30.67 15.53 -4.46
N ASP A 151 -31.40 14.45 -4.20
CA ASP A 151 -32.84 14.39 -4.48
C ASP A 151 -33.67 14.42 -3.19
N LYS A 152 -33.68 15.57 -2.49
CA LYS A 152 -34.72 15.97 -1.54
C LYS A 152 -34.86 17.48 -1.49
#